data_1dbcacda1dd2eea64929e83485121652
#
_entry.id   1dbcacda1dd2eea64929e83485121652
#
_cell.length_a   1.000
_cell.length_b   1.000
_cell.length_c   1.000
_cell.angle_alpha   90.00
_cell.angle_beta   90.00
_cell.angle_gamma   90.00
#
_symmetry.space_group_name_H-M   'P 1'
#
loop_
_entity.id
_entity.type
_entity.pdbx_description
1 polymer ?
#
loop_
_entity_poly.entity_id
_entity_poly.type
_entity_poly.pdbx_seq_one_letter_code
_entity_poly.pdbx_strand_id
1 'polypeptide(L)'
;PRRSGQIPSRRPGRSRSGELFPPIPRRQLKLLYKHTAYGVADINWDMEGYINSVSRFTNEDLQAFARQFYVTHNMALLVGGNINADEIAARVEKAFVDLPKGKKNKVQKDIYTGGFATIPAQQQSLFYFGFDISGIRNADLAVLIKLLNGRLERSFIGTDVLSDVRIAGYYGRRTLQISIKTQQKNIGEILDTVCRNIIRIKTEKASPRRMERSRNLAMTGYMEMFGSEIARSREVSWQIFSQGEMFDIQELMFAIPEVSARNIREAAEKIFSTPMTLVCSSDQPVDYQALCAQIRQ
;
A
#
# COMPACT_ATOMS: atom_id res chain seq x y z
N PRO A 1 -40.50 24.90 -9.95
CA PRO A 1 -40.48 23.78 -10.83
C PRO A 1 -39.08 23.18 -10.84
N ARG A 2 -38.89 22.12 -10.07
CA ARG A 2 -37.62 21.39 -9.98
C ARG A 2 -37.52 20.50 -11.21
N ARG A 3 -36.53 20.73 -12.05
CA ARG A 3 -36.15 19.78 -13.11
C ARG A 3 -35.43 18.61 -12.46
N SER A 4 -36.03 17.44 -12.49
CA SER A 4 -35.43 16.16 -12.17
C SER A 4 -34.36 15.84 -13.21
N GLY A 5 -33.08 16.02 -12.85
CA GLY A 5 -31.96 15.55 -13.66
C GLY A 5 -31.88 14.04 -13.55
N GLN A 6 -32.33 13.32 -14.56
CA GLN A 6 -32.04 11.88 -14.69
C GLN A 6 -30.55 11.69 -14.92
N ILE A 7 -29.88 11.03 -13.98
CA ILE A 7 -28.50 10.51 -14.16
C ILE A 7 -28.59 9.39 -15.19
N PRO A 8 -27.85 9.47 -16.32
CA PRO A 8 -27.85 8.38 -17.29
C PRO A 8 -27.25 7.12 -16.66
N SER A 9 -28.04 6.07 -16.54
CA SER A 9 -27.58 4.75 -16.15
C SER A 9 -26.65 4.21 -17.23
N ARG A 10 -25.32 4.27 -17.01
CA ARG A 10 -24.37 3.51 -17.81
C ARG A 10 -24.63 2.03 -17.58
N ARG A 11 -25.21 1.35 -18.56
CA ARG A 11 -25.32 -0.11 -18.56
C ARG A 11 -23.89 -0.70 -18.50
N PRO A 12 -23.57 -1.59 -17.55
CA PRO A 12 -22.28 -2.26 -17.56
C PRO A 12 -22.17 -3.15 -18.80
N GLY A 13 -21.06 -3.02 -19.52
CA GLY A 13 -20.78 -3.86 -20.68
C GLY A 13 -20.74 -5.32 -20.27
N ARG A 14 -21.62 -6.16 -20.84
CA ARG A 14 -21.60 -7.61 -20.63
C ARG A 14 -20.34 -8.20 -21.26
N SER A 15 -19.43 -8.76 -20.46
CA SER A 15 -18.46 -9.70 -20.96
C SER A 15 -19.16 -11.03 -21.33
N ARG A 16 -18.72 -11.69 -22.39
CA ARG A 16 -19.31 -12.95 -22.89
C ARG A 16 -19.21 -14.14 -21.91
N SER A 17 -18.54 -13.99 -20.78
CA SER A 17 -18.27 -15.04 -19.78
C SER A 17 -19.12 -14.97 -18.51
N GLY A 18 -20.06 -14.05 -18.40
CA GLY A 18 -20.87 -13.92 -17.18
C GLY A 18 -20.14 -13.33 -15.97
N GLU A 19 -18.87 -13.09 -16.04
CA GLU A 19 -18.09 -12.36 -15.04
C GLU A 19 -18.17 -10.86 -15.32
N LEU A 20 -18.63 -10.08 -14.36
CA LEU A 20 -18.75 -8.62 -14.49
C LEU A 20 -17.40 -7.92 -14.75
N PHE A 21 -16.30 -8.55 -14.32
CA PHE A 21 -14.93 -8.10 -14.56
C PHE A 21 -14.02 -9.30 -14.77
N PRO A 22 -13.26 -9.36 -15.88
CA PRO A 22 -12.24 -10.39 -16.01
C PRO A 22 -11.22 -10.24 -14.89
N PRO A 23 -10.71 -11.35 -14.33
CA PRO A 23 -9.70 -11.28 -13.28
C PRO A 23 -8.45 -10.60 -13.83
N ILE A 24 -8.20 -9.37 -13.39
CA ILE A 24 -6.95 -8.67 -13.70
C ILE A 24 -5.88 -9.32 -12.81
N PRO A 25 -4.81 -9.92 -13.36
CA PRO A 25 -3.80 -10.64 -12.57
C PRO A 25 -3.24 -9.84 -11.39
N ARG A 26 -3.06 -8.52 -11.59
CA ARG A 26 -2.62 -7.61 -10.53
C ARG A 26 -3.60 -7.48 -9.37
N ARG A 27 -4.91 -7.55 -9.64
CA ARG A 27 -5.94 -7.47 -8.60
C ARG A 27 -5.97 -8.75 -7.77
N GLN A 28 -5.95 -9.90 -8.44
CA GLN A 28 -5.88 -11.20 -7.79
C GLN A 28 -4.63 -11.33 -6.93
N LEU A 29 -3.46 -10.91 -7.45
CA LEU A 29 -2.22 -10.91 -6.66
C LEU A 29 -2.26 -9.98 -5.45
N LYS A 30 -2.91 -8.82 -5.55
CA LYS A 30 -3.08 -7.93 -4.38
C LYS A 30 -3.96 -8.54 -3.29
N LEU A 31 -5.05 -9.21 -3.67
CA LEU A 31 -5.91 -9.93 -2.72
C LEU A 31 -5.15 -11.10 -2.11
N LEU A 32 -4.50 -11.91 -2.93
CA LEU A 32 -3.67 -13.02 -2.50
C LEU A 32 -2.56 -12.55 -1.55
N TYR A 33 -1.94 -11.40 -1.84
CA TYR A 33 -0.94 -10.79 -0.96
C TYR A 33 -1.52 -10.46 0.43
N LYS A 34 -2.69 -9.86 0.49
CA LYS A 34 -3.33 -9.56 1.78
C LYS A 34 -3.63 -10.83 2.57
N HIS A 35 -4.22 -11.84 1.93
CA HIS A 35 -4.50 -13.13 2.56
C HIS A 35 -3.24 -13.83 3.05
N THR A 36 -2.17 -13.81 2.27
CA THR A 36 -0.89 -14.44 2.63
C THR A 36 -0.19 -13.67 3.75
N ALA A 37 -0.24 -12.34 3.72
CA ALA A 37 0.43 -11.48 4.70
C ALA A 37 -0.27 -11.45 6.07
N TYR A 38 -1.60 -11.54 6.09
CA TYR A 38 -2.41 -11.27 7.29
C TYR A 38 -3.42 -12.39 7.64
N GLY A 39 -3.42 -13.49 6.89
CA GLY A 39 -4.37 -14.58 7.11
C GLY A 39 -5.80 -14.22 6.71
N VAL A 40 -6.79 -14.87 7.36
CA VAL A 40 -8.21 -14.61 7.14
C VAL A 40 -8.65 -13.46 8.04
N ALA A 41 -8.67 -12.27 7.49
CA ALA A 41 -9.05 -11.06 8.20
C ALA A 41 -9.99 -10.21 7.37
N ASP A 42 -10.75 -9.31 8.01
CA ASP A 42 -11.72 -8.43 7.33
C ASP A 42 -11.06 -7.55 6.27
N ILE A 43 -9.79 -7.21 6.45
CA ILE A 43 -8.96 -6.46 5.49
C ILE A 43 -8.81 -7.18 4.13
N ASN A 44 -9.02 -8.48 4.09
CA ASN A 44 -8.79 -9.30 2.90
C ASN A 44 -9.99 -9.34 1.94
N TRP A 45 -11.12 -8.76 2.32
CA TRP A 45 -12.28 -8.68 1.45
C TRP A 45 -12.02 -7.75 0.27
N ASP A 46 -12.49 -8.14 -0.89
CA ASP A 46 -12.44 -7.29 -2.06
C ASP A 46 -13.45 -6.14 -1.90
N MET A 47 -12.97 -4.90 -1.98
CA MET A 47 -13.84 -3.72 -1.84
C MET A 47 -14.93 -3.63 -2.92
N GLU A 48 -14.72 -4.24 -4.08
CA GLU A 48 -15.73 -4.28 -5.15
C GLU A 48 -16.72 -5.41 -4.96
N GLY A 49 -16.50 -6.28 -3.96
CA GLY A 49 -17.33 -7.44 -3.67
C GLY A 49 -17.24 -8.53 -4.73
N TYR A 50 -18.03 -9.55 -4.54
CA TYR A 50 -18.18 -10.67 -5.48
C TYR A 50 -19.59 -10.65 -6.08
N ILE A 51 -19.73 -11.03 -7.35
CA ILE A 51 -21.00 -11.04 -8.07
C ILE A 51 -22.11 -11.72 -7.23
N ASN A 52 -21.80 -12.88 -6.65
CA ASN A 52 -22.75 -13.64 -5.85
C ASN A 52 -23.15 -12.96 -4.54
N SER A 53 -22.34 -12.07 -3.97
CA SER A 53 -22.70 -11.30 -2.78
C SER A 53 -23.42 -10.01 -3.16
N VAL A 54 -22.92 -9.28 -4.15
CA VAL A 54 -23.50 -8.00 -4.59
C VAL A 54 -24.94 -8.19 -5.12
N SER A 55 -25.20 -9.28 -5.85
CA SER A 55 -26.53 -9.58 -6.40
C SER A 55 -27.58 -9.92 -5.35
N ARG A 56 -27.19 -10.21 -4.11
CA ARG A 56 -28.11 -10.53 -3.01
C ARG A 56 -28.48 -9.34 -2.14
N PHE A 57 -27.78 -8.21 -2.24
CA PHE A 57 -28.06 -7.04 -1.44
C PHE A 57 -29.43 -6.45 -1.79
N THR A 58 -30.22 -6.24 -0.76
CA THR A 58 -31.50 -5.56 -0.82
C THR A 58 -31.38 -4.08 -0.45
N ASN A 59 -32.43 -3.31 -0.67
CA ASN A 59 -32.46 -1.93 -0.21
C ASN A 59 -32.41 -1.83 1.33
N GLU A 60 -33.03 -2.79 2.02
CA GLU A 60 -33.03 -2.90 3.46
C GLU A 60 -31.62 -3.14 4.01
N ASP A 61 -30.81 -3.98 3.35
CA ASP A 61 -29.41 -4.21 3.72
C ASP A 61 -28.58 -2.92 3.60
N LEU A 62 -28.76 -2.18 2.50
CA LEU A 62 -28.06 -0.91 2.28
C LEU A 62 -28.46 0.14 3.31
N GLN A 63 -29.75 0.23 3.65
CA GLN A 63 -30.23 1.13 4.69
C GLN A 63 -29.73 0.74 6.09
N ALA A 64 -29.70 -0.55 6.40
CA ALA A 64 -29.15 -1.06 7.65
C ALA A 64 -27.65 -0.73 7.76
N PHE A 65 -26.89 -0.94 6.69
CA PHE A 65 -25.50 -0.57 6.61
C PHE A 65 -25.30 0.95 6.81
N ALA A 66 -26.09 1.78 6.13
CA ALA A 66 -26.00 3.23 6.28
C ALA A 66 -26.30 3.66 7.73
N ARG A 67 -27.35 3.14 8.36
CA ARG A 67 -27.67 3.44 9.78
C ARG A 67 -26.57 3.05 10.74
N GLN A 68 -25.85 1.95 10.46
CA GLN A 68 -24.79 1.44 11.31
C GLN A 68 -23.49 2.23 11.15
N PHE A 69 -23.11 2.56 9.92
CA PHE A 69 -21.76 3.04 9.59
C PHE A 69 -21.68 4.53 9.28
N TYR A 70 -22.76 5.17 8.79
CA TYR A 70 -22.80 6.60 8.51
C TYR A 70 -23.24 7.37 9.76
N VAL A 71 -22.36 7.39 10.74
CA VAL A 71 -22.57 8.02 12.06
C VAL A 71 -21.35 8.90 12.37
N THR A 72 -21.54 10.00 13.14
CA THR A 72 -20.48 10.99 13.35
C THR A 72 -19.21 10.41 13.95
N HIS A 73 -19.33 9.43 14.86
CA HIS A 73 -18.17 8.77 15.47
C HIS A 73 -17.37 7.87 14.51
N ASN A 74 -17.90 7.60 13.32
CA ASN A 74 -17.27 6.72 12.32
C ASN A 74 -16.89 7.46 11.04
N MET A 75 -17.06 8.79 11.01
CA MET A 75 -16.79 9.61 9.83
C MET A 75 -15.78 10.69 10.16
N ALA A 76 -15.00 11.09 9.16
CA ALA A 76 -14.16 12.27 9.19
C ALA A 76 -14.32 13.04 7.88
N LEU A 77 -14.38 14.36 7.95
CA LEU A 77 -14.40 15.24 6.80
C LEU A 77 -13.08 16.00 6.75
N LEU A 78 -12.38 15.89 5.62
CA LEU A 78 -11.21 16.69 5.33
C LEU A 78 -11.55 17.73 4.26
N VAL A 79 -11.21 18.97 4.54
CA VAL A 79 -11.36 20.07 3.59
C VAL A 79 -10.00 20.75 3.45
N GLY A 80 -9.51 20.85 2.21
CA GLY A 80 -8.23 21.49 1.90
C GLY A 80 -8.39 22.54 0.80
N GLY A 81 -7.65 23.63 0.90
CA GLY A 81 -7.68 24.73 -0.08
C GLY A 81 -7.48 26.10 0.59
N ASN A 82 -7.72 27.17 -0.17
CA ASN A 82 -7.73 28.51 0.38
C ASN A 82 -9.09 28.78 1.05
N ILE A 83 -9.23 28.39 2.31
CA ILE A 83 -10.49 28.42 3.06
C ILE A 83 -10.31 29.09 4.42
N ASN A 84 -11.39 29.64 4.95
CA ASN A 84 -11.49 30.02 6.37
C ASN A 84 -11.97 28.79 7.16
N ALA A 85 -11.13 28.29 8.07
CA ALA A 85 -11.42 27.09 8.84
C ALA A 85 -12.68 27.22 9.71
N ASP A 86 -12.86 28.38 10.39
CA ASP A 86 -14.00 28.61 11.29
C ASP A 86 -15.31 28.68 10.53
N GLU A 87 -15.32 29.33 9.34
CA GLU A 87 -16.50 29.40 8.48
C GLU A 87 -16.90 28.02 7.97
N ILE A 88 -15.92 27.20 7.56
CA ILE A 88 -16.17 25.83 7.12
C ILE A 88 -16.67 24.97 8.28
N ALA A 89 -16.06 25.07 9.47
CA ALA A 89 -16.51 24.33 10.65
C ALA A 89 -17.98 24.62 10.97
N ALA A 90 -18.36 25.90 11.01
CA ALA A 90 -19.75 26.31 11.26
C ALA A 90 -20.73 25.78 10.21
N ARG A 91 -20.34 25.77 8.93
CA ARG A 91 -21.15 25.17 7.84
C ARG A 91 -21.30 23.65 7.99
N VAL A 92 -20.21 22.97 8.37
CA VAL A 92 -20.21 21.52 8.58
C VAL A 92 -21.08 21.14 9.77
N GLU A 93 -20.96 21.82 10.90
CA GLU A 93 -21.82 21.60 12.08
C GLU A 93 -23.31 21.74 11.72
N LYS A 94 -23.67 22.79 10.98
CA LYS A 94 -25.04 22.98 10.54
C LYS A 94 -25.50 21.90 9.54
N ALA A 95 -24.64 21.48 8.62
CA ALA A 95 -25.00 20.50 7.58
C ALA A 95 -25.16 19.07 8.13
N PHE A 96 -24.46 18.74 9.21
CA PHE A 96 -24.43 17.39 9.80
C PHE A 96 -25.12 17.30 11.18
N VAL A 97 -25.91 18.31 11.56
CA VAL A 97 -26.59 18.38 12.86
C VAL A 97 -27.51 17.16 13.12
N ASP A 98 -28.16 16.66 12.07
CA ASP A 98 -29.08 15.53 12.15
C ASP A 98 -28.41 14.17 12.02
N LEU A 99 -27.08 14.14 11.83
CA LEU A 99 -26.38 12.86 11.70
C LEU A 99 -26.25 12.20 13.06
N PRO A 100 -26.69 10.92 13.21
CA PRO A 100 -26.64 10.24 14.49
C PRO A 100 -25.21 10.06 14.99
N LYS A 101 -24.99 10.19 16.29
CA LYS A 101 -23.65 10.00 16.90
C LYS A 101 -23.11 8.59 16.68
N GLY A 102 -23.92 7.58 16.91
CA GLY A 102 -23.60 6.17 16.74
C GLY A 102 -22.43 5.70 17.61
N LYS A 103 -21.87 4.56 17.23
CA LYS A 103 -20.67 3.99 17.88
C LYS A 103 -19.52 3.92 16.89
N LYS A 104 -18.30 4.22 17.37
CA LYS A 104 -17.09 4.01 16.57
C LYS A 104 -16.88 2.51 16.33
N ASN A 105 -16.75 2.13 15.08
CA ASN A 105 -16.44 0.74 14.75
C ASN A 105 -15.02 0.39 15.20
N LYS A 106 -14.90 -0.78 15.83
CA LYS A 106 -13.60 -1.34 16.16
C LYS A 106 -13.13 -2.17 14.97
N VAL A 107 -12.09 -1.71 14.30
CA VAL A 107 -11.40 -2.53 13.29
C VAL A 107 -10.52 -3.53 14.04
N GLN A 108 -10.66 -4.81 13.73
CA GLN A 108 -9.79 -5.84 14.30
C GLN A 108 -8.34 -5.59 13.83
N LYS A 109 -7.40 -5.66 14.77
CA LYS A 109 -5.98 -5.50 14.45
C LYS A 109 -5.45 -6.84 13.92
N ASP A 110 -5.26 -6.92 12.62
CA ASP A 110 -4.65 -8.08 12.00
C ASP A 110 -3.16 -8.16 12.31
N ILE A 111 -2.65 -9.36 12.48
CA ILE A 111 -1.23 -9.62 12.74
C ILE A 111 -0.56 -10.00 11.42
N TYR A 112 0.55 -9.35 11.12
CA TYR A 112 1.36 -9.72 9.98
C TYR A 112 2.09 -11.05 10.26
N THR A 113 1.85 -12.05 9.43
CA THR A 113 2.41 -13.40 9.60
C THR A 113 3.42 -13.78 8.52
N GLY A 114 3.37 -13.12 7.37
CA GLY A 114 4.12 -13.54 6.19
C GLY A 114 3.57 -14.83 5.58
N GLY A 115 4.27 -15.36 4.59
CA GLY A 115 3.93 -16.62 3.94
C GLY A 115 4.16 -16.59 2.43
N PHE A 116 3.79 -17.69 1.76
CA PHE A 116 3.98 -17.88 0.33
C PHE A 116 2.67 -18.28 -0.35
N ALA A 117 2.40 -17.68 -1.51
CA ALA A 117 1.32 -18.11 -2.40
C ALA A 117 1.65 -17.80 -3.86
N THR A 118 1.19 -18.64 -4.76
CA THR A 118 1.43 -18.49 -6.20
C THR A 118 0.18 -18.78 -7.01
N ILE A 119 0.08 -18.11 -8.15
CA ILE A 119 -0.89 -18.40 -9.22
C ILE A 119 -0.15 -18.52 -10.56
N PRO A 120 -0.71 -19.23 -11.55
CA PRO A 120 -0.10 -19.30 -12.88
C PRO A 120 0.11 -17.92 -13.51
N ALA A 121 1.19 -17.76 -14.26
CA ALA A 121 1.42 -16.56 -15.06
C ALA A 121 0.50 -16.56 -16.29
N GLN A 122 0.05 -15.37 -16.72
CA GLN A 122 -0.74 -15.23 -17.95
C GLN A 122 0.14 -14.79 -19.13
N GLN A 123 0.95 -13.75 -18.97
CA GLN A 123 1.82 -13.21 -20.01
C GLN A 123 3.21 -12.86 -19.50
N GLN A 124 3.31 -12.58 -18.21
CA GLN A 124 4.53 -12.13 -17.54
C GLN A 124 4.49 -12.55 -16.07
N SER A 125 5.66 -12.81 -15.52
CA SER A 125 5.79 -13.11 -14.11
C SER A 125 5.74 -11.84 -13.28
N LEU A 126 5.01 -11.89 -12.16
CA LEU A 126 4.86 -10.83 -11.18
C LEU A 126 5.18 -11.38 -9.80
N PHE A 127 5.99 -10.65 -9.04
CA PHE A 127 6.38 -11.02 -7.67
C PHE A 127 6.15 -9.84 -6.74
N TYR A 128 5.55 -10.09 -5.59
CA TYR A 128 5.40 -9.14 -4.50
C TYR A 128 6.04 -9.71 -3.24
N PHE A 129 7.20 -9.16 -2.87
CA PHE A 129 7.80 -9.38 -1.57
C PHE A 129 7.21 -8.39 -0.59
N GLY A 130 6.96 -8.82 0.63
CA GLY A 130 6.46 -7.95 1.69
C GLY A 130 7.18 -8.21 3.01
N PHE A 131 7.37 -7.14 3.78
CA PHE A 131 7.97 -7.19 5.10
C PHE A 131 7.25 -6.18 6.00
N ASP A 132 7.06 -6.53 7.28
CA ASP A 132 6.48 -5.61 8.25
C ASP A 132 7.43 -4.44 8.53
N ILE A 133 6.87 -3.24 8.62
CA ILE A 133 7.61 -2.02 8.92
C ILE A 133 7.15 -1.34 10.21
N SER A 134 6.48 -2.09 11.07
CA SER A 134 6.01 -1.59 12.36
C SER A 134 7.17 -1.10 13.22
N GLY A 135 7.03 0.12 13.76
CA GLY A 135 8.03 0.72 14.61
C GLY A 135 9.31 1.18 13.90
N ILE A 136 9.28 1.32 12.57
CA ILE A 136 10.36 1.95 11.80
C ILE A 136 10.03 3.42 11.59
N ARG A 137 11.00 4.29 11.79
CA ARG A 137 10.86 5.74 11.63
C ARG A 137 10.59 6.11 10.17
N ASN A 138 9.61 6.98 9.90
CA ASN A 138 9.20 7.34 8.54
C ASN A 138 10.34 7.93 7.69
N ALA A 139 11.23 8.73 8.30
CA ALA A 139 12.39 9.28 7.59
C ALA A 139 13.37 8.19 7.12
N ASP A 140 13.64 7.18 7.97
CA ASP A 140 14.51 6.06 7.60
C ASP A 140 13.89 5.22 6.49
N LEU A 141 12.58 4.96 6.54
CA LEU A 141 11.84 4.29 5.47
C LEU A 141 11.91 5.04 4.15
N ALA A 142 11.72 6.35 4.18
CA ALA A 142 11.75 7.18 2.98
C ALA A 142 13.10 7.07 2.25
N VAL A 143 14.20 7.17 3.00
CA VAL A 143 15.56 7.09 2.45
C VAL A 143 15.92 5.65 2.04
N LEU A 144 15.55 4.64 2.87
CA LEU A 144 15.78 3.22 2.59
C LEU A 144 15.11 2.79 1.27
N ILE A 145 13.87 3.18 1.05
CA ILE A 145 13.13 2.89 -0.19
C ILE A 145 13.88 3.43 -1.42
N LYS A 146 14.31 4.68 -1.38
CA LYS A 146 15.06 5.29 -2.50
C LYS A 146 16.41 4.61 -2.73
N LEU A 147 17.10 4.22 -1.64
CA LEU A 147 18.38 3.53 -1.73
C LEU A 147 18.22 2.12 -2.32
N LEU A 148 17.20 1.37 -1.88
CA LEU A 148 16.93 0.01 -2.36
C LEU A 148 16.43 0.03 -3.81
N ASN A 149 15.52 0.94 -4.17
CA ASN A 149 15.09 1.15 -5.55
C ASN A 149 16.31 1.40 -6.46
N GLY A 150 17.16 2.35 -6.12
CA GLY A 150 18.34 2.64 -6.93
C GLY A 150 19.38 1.51 -6.97
N ARG A 151 19.37 0.54 -6.02
CA ARG A 151 20.19 -0.67 -6.11
C ARG A 151 19.58 -1.67 -7.10
N LEU A 152 18.26 -1.93 -6.98
CA LEU A 152 17.55 -2.86 -7.86
C LEU A 152 17.55 -2.37 -9.32
N GLU A 153 17.24 -1.10 -9.55
CA GLU A 153 17.31 -0.50 -10.89
C GLU A 153 18.67 -0.74 -11.56
N ARG A 154 19.77 -0.51 -10.83
CA ARG A 154 21.13 -0.76 -11.38
C ARG A 154 21.42 -2.23 -11.62
N SER A 155 20.88 -3.12 -10.80
CA SER A 155 21.08 -4.56 -10.97
C SER A 155 20.35 -5.11 -12.20
N PHE A 156 19.30 -4.42 -12.65
CA PHE A 156 18.47 -4.83 -13.79
C PHE A 156 18.65 -3.97 -15.04
N ILE A 157 19.68 -3.10 -15.07
CA ILE A 157 20.02 -2.32 -16.29
C ILE A 157 20.25 -3.27 -17.47
N GLY A 158 19.62 -2.96 -18.60
CA GLY A 158 19.75 -3.77 -19.83
C GLY A 158 18.88 -5.03 -19.87
N THR A 159 18.00 -5.21 -18.90
CA THR A 159 17.00 -6.30 -18.85
C THR A 159 15.59 -5.74 -19.00
N ASP A 160 14.61 -6.65 -19.19
CA ASP A 160 13.18 -6.31 -19.18
C ASP A 160 12.57 -6.28 -17.76
N VAL A 161 13.40 -6.48 -16.74
CA VAL A 161 12.95 -6.53 -15.35
C VAL A 161 12.59 -5.13 -14.85
N LEU A 162 11.34 -4.96 -14.44
CA LEU A 162 10.86 -3.76 -13.76
C LEU A 162 10.75 -4.03 -12.26
N SER A 163 11.40 -3.19 -11.47
CA SER A 163 11.38 -3.25 -10.01
C SER A 163 10.83 -1.96 -9.40
N ASP A 164 10.09 -2.09 -8.32
CA ASP A 164 9.59 -0.95 -7.54
C ASP A 164 9.57 -1.32 -6.06
N VAL A 165 10.05 -0.41 -5.21
CA VAL A 165 10.01 -0.53 -3.75
C VAL A 165 9.17 0.60 -3.20
N ARG A 166 8.15 0.24 -2.45
CA ARG A 166 7.19 1.20 -1.88
C ARG A 166 6.64 0.73 -0.55
N ILE A 167 5.96 1.64 0.15
CA ILE A 167 5.10 1.27 1.26
C ILE A 167 3.73 0.88 0.69
N ALA A 168 3.30 -0.34 0.98
CA ALA A 168 1.93 -0.77 0.75
C ALA A 168 1.16 -0.69 2.06
N GLY A 169 0.05 0.04 2.05
CA GLY A 169 -0.79 0.26 3.22
C GLY A 169 -2.15 -0.40 3.08
N TYR A 170 -2.62 -1.00 4.18
CA TYR A 170 -3.95 -1.59 4.28
C TYR A 170 -4.49 -1.34 5.69
N TYR A 171 -5.46 -0.42 5.85
CA TYR A 171 -6.20 -0.17 7.10
C TYR A 171 -5.35 -0.17 8.39
N GLY A 172 -4.36 0.72 8.46
CA GLY A 172 -3.48 0.83 9.63
C GLY A 172 -2.30 -0.15 9.65
N ARG A 173 -2.18 -0.99 8.63
CA ARG A 173 -1.04 -1.88 8.45
C ARG A 173 -0.21 -1.44 7.26
N ARG A 174 1.09 -1.37 7.45
CA ARG A 174 2.04 -0.98 6.40
C ARG A 174 3.10 -2.04 6.25
N THR A 175 3.41 -2.37 5.02
CA THR A 175 4.52 -3.25 4.67
C THR A 175 5.45 -2.55 3.69
N LEU A 176 6.75 -2.83 3.78
CA LEU A 176 7.65 -2.57 2.68
C LEU A 176 7.36 -3.61 1.60
N GLN A 177 6.94 -3.17 0.44
CA GLN A 177 6.67 -4.06 -0.70
C GLN A 177 7.71 -3.84 -1.79
N ILE A 178 8.34 -4.94 -2.25
CA ILE A 178 9.16 -4.97 -3.45
C ILE A 178 8.36 -5.68 -4.53
N SER A 179 8.11 -5.01 -5.64
CA SER A 179 7.43 -5.58 -6.81
C SER A 179 8.42 -5.81 -7.93
N ILE A 180 8.37 -7.00 -8.50
CA ILE A 180 9.17 -7.38 -9.66
C ILE A 180 8.23 -7.82 -10.77
N LYS A 181 8.48 -7.36 -11.97
CA LYS A 181 7.74 -7.72 -13.18
C LYS A 181 8.72 -8.05 -14.28
N THR A 182 8.56 -9.20 -14.96
CA THR A 182 9.45 -9.64 -16.02
C THR A 182 8.76 -10.63 -16.97
N GLN A 183 9.30 -10.73 -18.19
CA GLN A 183 8.99 -11.79 -19.17
C GLN A 183 10.11 -12.84 -19.25
N GLN A 184 11.22 -12.65 -18.52
CA GLN A 184 12.33 -13.58 -18.51
C GLN A 184 11.95 -14.94 -17.91
N LYS A 185 12.56 -15.99 -18.45
CA LYS A 185 12.37 -17.35 -17.96
C LYS A 185 13.29 -17.70 -16.78
N ASN A 186 14.41 -17.00 -16.62
CA ASN A 186 15.35 -17.25 -15.52
C ASN A 186 14.93 -16.51 -14.23
N ILE A 187 13.83 -16.95 -13.67
CA ILE A 187 13.25 -16.34 -12.45
C ILE A 187 14.17 -16.50 -11.25
N GLY A 188 14.85 -17.64 -11.11
CA GLY A 188 15.75 -17.89 -9.98
C GLY A 188 16.83 -16.81 -9.85
N GLU A 189 17.52 -16.46 -10.93
CA GLU A 189 18.56 -15.42 -10.92
C GLU A 189 18.01 -14.03 -10.55
N ILE A 190 16.79 -13.72 -11.01
CA ILE A 190 16.11 -12.44 -10.68
C ILE A 190 15.82 -12.39 -9.18
N LEU A 191 15.24 -13.46 -8.61
CA LEU A 191 14.92 -13.53 -7.18
C LEU A 191 16.20 -13.49 -6.33
N ASP A 192 17.24 -14.20 -6.72
CA ASP A 192 18.56 -14.16 -6.07
C ASP A 192 19.16 -12.75 -6.12
N THR A 193 18.96 -12.02 -7.22
CA THR A 193 19.41 -10.63 -7.33
C THR A 193 18.65 -9.73 -6.37
N VAL A 194 17.36 -9.93 -6.18
CA VAL A 194 16.58 -9.20 -5.15
C VAL A 194 17.12 -9.51 -3.77
N CYS A 195 17.30 -10.79 -3.42
CA CYS A 195 17.83 -11.21 -2.12
C CYS A 195 19.22 -10.64 -1.86
N ARG A 196 20.15 -10.69 -2.82
CA ARG A 196 21.48 -10.06 -2.71
C ARG A 196 21.40 -8.57 -2.43
N ASN A 197 20.48 -7.84 -3.04
CA ASN A 197 20.31 -6.41 -2.77
C ASN A 197 19.74 -6.14 -1.38
N ILE A 198 18.85 -7.00 -0.88
CA ILE A 198 18.35 -6.96 0.51
C ILE A 198 19.50 -7.22 1.49
N ILE A 199 20.31 -8.26 1.28
CA ILE A 199 21.46 -8.57 2.14
C ILE A 199 22.44 -7.40 2.16
N ARG A 200 22.79 -6.87 1.00
CA ARG A 200 23.70 -5.75 0.90
C ARG A 200 23.22 -4.48 1.60
N ILE A 201 21.92 -4.19 1.66
CA ILE A 201 21.44 -3.02 2.38
C ILE A 201 21.50 -3.23 3.91
N LYS A 202 21.43 -4.46 4.39
CA LYS A 202 21.64 -4.84 5.80
C LYS A 202 23.12 -4.75 6.19
N THR A 203 24.02 -5.24 5.34
CA THR A 203 25.44 -5.50 5.70
C THR A 203 26.39 -4.41 5.23
N GLU A 204 26.15 -3.81 4.05
CA GLU A 204 27.08 -2.83 3.47
C GLU A 204 26.72 -1.39 3.86
N LYS A 205 27.72 -0.62 4.25
CA LYS A 205 27.58 0.84 4.45
C LYS A 205 27.39 1.53 3.11
N ALA A 206 26.27 2.23 2.93
CA ALA A 206 26.06 3.04 1.74
C ALA A 206 27.08 4.19 1.68
N SER A 207 27.64 4.46 0.49
CA SER A 207 28.57 5.57 0.31
C SER A 207 27.90 6.93 0.55
N PRO A 208 28.64 7.96 0.98
CA PRO A 208 28.09 9.30 1.21
C PRO A 208 27.30 9.84 0.01
N ARG A 209 27.80 9.68 -1.21
CA ARG A 209 27.11 10.10 -2.44
C ARG A 209 25.77 9.38 -2.66
N ARG A 210 25.68 8.08 -2.34
CA ARG A 210 24.43 7.32 -2.45
C ARG A 210 23.42 7.75 -1.38
N MET A 211 23.90 8.00 -0.17
CA MET A 211 23.06 8.50 0.93
C MET A 211 22.47 9.86 0.59
N GLU A 212 23.30 10.81 0.16
CA GLU A 212 22.88 12.14 -0.26
C GLU A 212 21.84 12.07 -1.38
N ARG A 213 22.12 11.32 -2.46
CA ARG A 213 21.16 11.13 -3.55
C ARG A 213 19.83 10.56 -3.05
N SER A 214 19.85 9.58 -2.14
CA SER A 214 18.62 8.95 -1.64
C SER A 214 17.83 9.89 -0.75
N ARG A 215 18.48 10.70 0.09
CA ARG A 215 17.85 11.77 0.87
C ARG A 215 17.19 12.81 -0.05
N ASN A 216 17.92 13.30 -1.06
CA ASN A 216 17.39 14.27 -2.00
C ASN A 216 16.17 13.73 -2.77
N LEU A 217 16.23 12.47 -3.25
CA LEU A 217 15.10 11.83 -3.92
C LEU A 217 13.90 11.62 -2.99
N ALA A 218 14.13 11.33 -1.70
CA ALA A 218 13.05 11.24 -0.72
C ALA A 218 12.42 12.62 -0.48
N MET A 219 13.22 13.66 -0.27
CA MET A 219 12.75 15.04 -0.13
C MET A 219 11.91 15.48 -1.32
N THR A 220 12.45 15.33 -2.54
CA THR A 220 11.76 15.71 -3.79
C THR A 220 10.40 15.00 -3.89
N GLY A 221 10.35 13.70 -3.60
CA GLY A 221 9.09 12.95 -3.65
C GLY A 221 8.03 13.47 -2.68
N TYR A 222 8.42 13.88 -1.47
CA TYR A 222 7.50 14.53 -0.53
C TYR A 222 7.11 15.93 -0.98
N MET A 223 8.05 16.74 -1.49
CA MET A 223 7.76 18.07 -2.02
C MET A 223 6.74 18.01 -3.16
N GLU A 224 6.90 17.08 -4.11
CA GLU A 224 5.97 16.87 -5.21
C GLU A 224 4.58 16.43 -4.71
N MET A 225 4.54 15.48 -3.77
CA MET A 225 3.29 15.00 -3.18
C MET A 225 2.54 16.14 -2.48
N PHE A 226 3.23 16.97 -1.70
CA PHE A 226 2.62 18.07 -0.97
C PHE A 226 2.40 19.33 -1.81
N GLY A 227 3.03 19.47 -2.94
CA GLY A 227 2.76 20.51 -3.95
C GLY A 227 1.40 20.33 -4.64
N SER A 228 0.83 19.12 -4.61
CA SER A 228 -0.50 18.82 -5.16
C SER A 228 -1.54 18.76 -4.04
N GLU A 229 -2.56 19.64 -4.08
CA GLU A 229 -3.66 19.63 -3.10
C GLU A 229 -4.38 18.28 -3.04
N ILE A 230 -4.61 17.66 -4.20
CA ILE A 230 -5.26 16.35 -4.30
C ILE A 230 -4.40 15.25 -3.66
N ALA A 231 -3.09 15.23 -3.96
CA ALA A 231 -2.19 14.23 -3.41
C ALA A 231 -2.03 14.40 -1.90
N ARG A 232 -1.90 15.65 -1.43
CA ARG A 232 -1.85 15.99 0.00
C ARG A 232 -3.12 15.56 0.73
N SER A 233 -4.30 15.92 0.22
CA SER A 233 -5.58 15.54 0.83
C SER A 233 -5.76 14.03 0.90
N ARG A 234 -5.34 13.30 -0.14
CA ARG A 234 -5.38 11.83 -0.15
C ARG A 234 -4.45 11.22 0.91
N GLU A 235 -3.22 11.72 1.02
CA GLU A 235 -2.25 11.25 1.99
C GLU A 235 -2.71 11.52 3.43
N VAL A 236 -3.17 12.73 3.71
CA VAL A 236 -3.70 13.12 5.03
C VAL A 236 -4.93 12.27 5.39
N SER A 237 -5.86 12.07 4.44
CA SER A 237 -7.01 11.18 4.63
C SER A 237 -6.56 9.77 4.99
N TRP A 238 -5.59 9.24 4.24
CA TRP A 238 -5.08 7.91 4.48
C TRP A 238 -4.44 7.77 5.86
N GLN A 239 -3.67 8.76 6.31
CA GLN A 239 -3.05 8.76 7.65
C GLN A 239 -4.12 8.77 8.75
N ILE A 240 -5.10 9.67 8.68
CA ILE A 240 -6.17 9.77 9.67
C ILE A 240 -6.98 8.47 9.74
N PHE A 241 -7.41 7.92 8.59
CA PHE A 241 -8.23 6.72 8.57
C PHE A 241 -7.46 5.43 8.88
N SER A 242 -6.17 5.36 8.54
CA SER A 242 -5.36 4.16 8.75
C SER A 242 -4.60 4.15 10.07
N GLN A 243 -4.19 5.31 10.59
CA GLN A 243 -3.34 5.43 11.77
C GLN A 243 -4.05 6.12 12.94
N GLY A 244 -5.15 6.82 12.66
CA GLY A 244 -5.89 7.59 13.66
C GLY A 244 -5.30 8.98 13.96
N GLU A 245 -4.15 9.27 13.37
CA GLU A 245 -3.43 10.54 13.56
C GLU A 245 -2.69 10.95 12.28
N MET A 246 -2.38 12.22 12.17
CA MET A 246 -1.59 12.77 11.09
C MET A 246 -0.15 12.98 11.60
N PHE A 247 0.84 12.48 10.86
CA PHE A 247 2.23 12.79 11.19
C PHE A 247 2.61 14.19 10.69
N ASP A 248 3.48 14.85 11.43
CA ASP A 248 4.00 16.15 11.04
C ASP A 248 4.97 16.00 9.87
N ILE A 249 4.56 16.56 8.73
CA ILE A 249 5.35 16.55 7.51
C ILE A 249 6.60 17.41 7.61
N GLN A 250 6.50 18.53 8.36
CA GLN A 250 7.66 19.40 8.57
C GLN A 250 8.72 18.65 9.38
N GLU A 251 8.30 17.97 10.45
CA GLU A 251 9.18 17.09 11.22
C GLU A 251 9.85 16.03 10.33
N LEU A 252 9.06 15.38 9.47
CA LEU A 252 9.59 14.40 8.53
C LEU A 252 10.61 15.01 7.56
N MET A 253 10.33 16.19 7.00
CA MET A 253 11.24 16.87 6.08
C MET A 253 12.53 17.31 6.78
N PHE A 254 12.50 17.70 8.03
CA PHE A 254 13.70 17.98 8.82
C PHE A 254 14.48 16.73 9.19
N ALA A 255 13.79 15.62 9.41
CA ALA A 255 14.42 14.34 9.78
C ALA A 255 15.13 13.62 8.62
N ILE A 256 14.65 13.76 7.37
CA ILE A 256 15.23 13.07 6.20
C ILE A 256 16.72 13.43 5.96
N PRO A 257 17.15 14.69 6.00
CA PRO A 257 18.57 15.06 5.85
C PRO A 257 19.50 14.41 6.88
N GLU A 258 18.98 14.16 8.10
CA GLU A 258 19.73 13.61 9.23
C GLU A 258 19.85 12.07 9.19
N VAL A 259 19.16 11.39 8.25
CA VAL A 259 19.23 9.94 8.14
C VAL A 259 20.63 9.49 7.75
N SER A 260 21.27 8.76 8.64
CA SER A 260 22.61 8.22 8.44
C SER A 260 22.62 6.83 7.80
N ALA A 261 23.77 6.41 7.26
CA ALA A 261 23.93 5.04 6.77
C ALA A 261 23.79 3.97 7.87
N ARG A 262 24.02 4.34 9.14
CA ARG A 262 23.76 3.48 10.30
C ARG A 262 22.25 3.28 10.51
N ASN A 263 21.47 4.36 10.49
CA ASN A 263 20.01 4.27 10.60
C ASN A 263 19.42 3.38 9.50
N ILE A 264 19.93 3.48 8.27
CA ILE A 264 19.46 2.63 7.16
C ILE A 264 19.75 1.15 7.43
N ARG A 265 20.93 0.80 7.92
CA ARG A 265 21.26 -0.61 8.24
C ARG A 265 20.41 -1.15 9.38
N GLU A 266 20.26 -0.38 10.45
CA GLU A 266 19.42 -0.76 11.59
C GLU A 266 17.94 -0.94 11.17
N ALA A 267 17.41 -0.04 10.36
CA ALA A 267 16.07 -0.17 9.79
C ALA A 267 15.96 -1.39 8.86
N ALA A 268 16.92 -1.59 7.96
CA ALA A 268 16.94 -2.74 7.06
C ALA A 268 17.01 -4.06 7.82
N GLU A 269 17.91 -4.17 8.84
CA GLU A 269 17.99 -5.35 9.68
C GLU A 269 16.68 -5.66 10.36
N LYS A 270 16.03 -4.67 10.97
CA LYS A 270 14.75 -4.84 11.64
C LYS A 270 13.64 -5.25 10.67
N ILE A 271 13.56 -4.64 9.49
CA ILE A 271 12.54 -4.94 8.47
C ILE A 271 12.71 -6.35 7.92
N PHE A 272 13.91 -6.67 7.44
CA PHE A 272 14.18 -7.94 6.75
C PHE A 272 14.39 -9.13 7.67
N SER A 273 14.37 -8.92 8.99
CA SER A 273 14.26 -9.99 10.00
C SER A 273 12.81 -10.41 10.26
N THR A 274 11.83 -9.64 9.80
CA THR A 274 10.41 -10.03 9.91
C THR A 274 10.08 -11.19 8.96
N PRO A 275 9.02 -11.96 9.20
CA PRO A 275 8.57 -12.96 8.26
C PRO A 275 8.34 -12.36 6.85
N MET A 276 8.87 -13.01 5.81
CA MET A 276 8.66 -12.56 4.44
C MET A 276 7.28 -12.99 3.94
N THR A 277 6.55 -12.10 3.30
CA THR A 277 5.46 -12.45 2.39
C THR A 277 6.02 -12.52 0.99
N LEU A 278 5.76 -13.61 0.25
CA LEU A 278 6.05 -13.68 -1.17
C LEU A 278 4.82 -14.20 -1.90
N VAL A 279 4.26 -13.36 -2.76
CA VAL A 279 3.15 -13.75 -3.63
C VAL A 279 3.54 -13.53 -5.07
N CYS A 280 3.31 -14.52 -5.90
CA CYS A 280 3.70 -14.42 -7.29
C CYS A 280 2.67 -14.98 -8.27
N SER A 281 2.73 -14.48 -9.50
CA SER A 281 2.16 -15.08 -10.71
C SER A 281 3.34 -15.55 -11.54
N SER A 282 3.58 -16.88 -11.57
CA SER A 282 4.73 -17.47 -12.24
C SER A 282 4.45 -18.91 -12.64
N ASP A 283 4.91 -19.30 -13.83
CA ASP A 283 4.88 -20.70 -14.28
C ASP A 283 6.16 -21.45 -13.90
N GLN A 284 7.14 -20.73 -13.32
CA GLN A 284 8.38 -21.32 -12.82
C GLN A 284 8.25 -21.58 -11.31
N PRO A 285 8.85 -22.69 -10.82
CA PRO A 285 8.86 -22.96 -9.40
C PRO A 285 9.67 -21.91 -8.63
N VAL A 286 9.21 -21.59 -7.43
CA VAL A 286 9.88 -20.66 -6.51
C VAL A 286 10.16 -21.36 -5.21
N ASP A 287 11.44 -21.49 -4.85
CA ASP A 287 11.85 -22.02 -3.56
C ASP A 287 11.80 -20.91 -2.50
N TYR A 288 10.63 -20.72 -1.91
CA TYR A 288 10.39 -19.74 -0.87
C TYR A 288 11.29 -19.94 0.37
N GLN A 289 11.55 -21.19 0.75
CA GLN A 289 12.35 -21.50 1.94
C GLN A 289 13.83 -21.13 1.73
N ALA A 290 14.37 -21.42 0.56
CA ALA A 290 15.72 -21.00 0.20
C ALA A 290 15.86 -19.47 0.19
N LEU A 291 14.89 -18.73 -0.37
CA LEU A 291 14.89 -17.26 -0.36
C LEU A 291 14.81 -16.71 1.08
N CYS A 292 13.96 -17.27 1.94
CA CYS A 292 13.90 -16.89 3.35
C CYS A 292 15.24 -17.13 4.08
N ALA A 293 15.87 -18.28 3.86
CA ALA A 293 17.16 -18.62 4.45
C ALA A 293 18.25 -17.63 3.99
N GLN A 294 18.27 -17.30 2.70
CA GLN A 294 19.22 -16.35 2.11
C GLN A 294 19.10 -14.94 2.71
N ILE A 295 17.88 -14.42 2.88
CA ILE A 295 17.64 -13.07 3.42
C ILE A 295 17.99 -12.98 4.91
N ARG A 296 17.89 -14.08 5.67
CA ARG A 296 18.19 -14.14 7.10
C ARG A 296 19.69 -14.21 7.43
N GLN A 297 20.52 -14.53 6.46
CA GLN A 297 21.99 -14.42 6.56
C GLN A 297 22.44 -12.96 6.70
#